data_1bd514bf798aa6159bc4e2cc799903bb
#
_entry.id   1bd514bf798aa6159bc4e2cc799903bb
#
_cell.length_a   1.000
_cell.length_b   1.000
_cell.length_c   1.000
_cell.angle_alpha   90.00
_cell.angle_beta   90.00
_cell.angle_gamma   90.00
#
_symmetry.space_group_name_H-M   'P 1'
#
loop_
_entity.id
_entity.type
_entity.pdbx_description
1 polymer ?
#
loop_
_entity_poly.entity_id
_entity_poly.type
_entity_poly.pdbx_seq_one_letter_code
_entity_poly.pdbx_strand_id
1 'polypeptide(L)'
;MDVNAAFVDAIYEKVKASPTYQEHFQGKKVVVVLDNAPAHSQTEDRVVEHDDLELLRLGPYSPMCNPIEGCFSVLKARIKADLALSREELVAARPRGQIAEGRMLILERAAKRCISCMDLRPVNKMALHCQHAVAAAERMEDMQYGT
;
A
#
# COMPACT_ATOMS: atom_id res chain seq x y z
N MET A 1 8.69 9.76 -17.88
CA MET A 1 7.72 8.69 -17.61
C MET A 1 7.23 8.87 -16.20
N ASP A 2 5.92 8.94 -15.98
CA ASP A 2 5.39 9.09 -14.62
C ASP A 2 5.50 7.73 -13.91
N VAL A 3 6.24 7.69 -12.82
CA VAL A 3 6.51 6.46 -12.06
C VAL A 3 5.21 5.84 -11.54
N ASN A 4 4.24 6.69 -11.15
CA ASN A 4 2.96 6.23 -10.62
C ASN A 4 2.08 5.58 -11.71
N ALA A 5 2.01 6.19 -12.90
CA ALA A 5 1.27 5.62 -14.02
C ALA A 5 1.86 4.28 -14.45
N ALA A 6 3.17 4.21 -14.63
CA ALA A 6 3.84 2.94 -14.96
C ALA A 6 3.65 1.86 -13.89
N PHE A 7 3.52 2.26 -12.62
CA PHE A 7 3.24 1.32 -11.53
C PHE A 7 1.81 0.79 -11.59
N VAL A 8 0.82 1.64 -11.91
CA VAL A 8 -0.58 1.21 -12.10
C VAL A 8 -0.69 0.24 -13.28
N ASP A 9 -0.04 0.56 -14.41
CA ASP A 9 -0.01 -0.31 -15.59
C ASP A 9 0.62 -1.68 -15.24
N ALA A 10 1.72 -1.68 -14.49
CA ALA A 10 2.35 -2.92 -14.05
C ALA A 10 1.47 -3.75 -13.10
N ILE A 11 0.67 -3.10 -12.23
CA ILE A 11 -0.32 -3.77 -11.38
C ILE A 11 -1.40 -4.42 -12.25
N TYR A 12 -1.96 -3.66 -13.20
CA TYR A 12 -2.99 -4.16 -14.11
C TYR A 12 -2.53 -5.41 -14.86
N GLU A 13 -1.38 -5.33 -15.53
CA GLU A 13 -0.81 -6.46 -16.26
C GLU A 13 -0.58 -7.68 -15.35
N LYS A 14 -0.05 -7.46 -14.16
CA LYS A 14 0.19 -8.55 -13.21
C LYS A 14 -1.11 -9.18 -12.69
N VAL A 15 -2.15 -8.39 -12.47
CA VAL A 15 -3.47 -8.90 -12.08
C VAL A 15 -4.05 -9.75 -13.19
N LYS A 16 -4.05 -9.24 -14.43
CA LYS A 16 -4.60 -9.94 -15.62
C LYS A 16 -3.87 -11.26 -15.90
N ALA A 17 -2.55 -11.28 -15.70
CA ALA A 17 -1.72 -12.48 -15.86
C ALA A 17 -1.85 -13.49 -14.70
N SER A 18 -2.47 -13.11 -13.57
CA SER A 18 -2.56 -13.98 -12.41
C SER A 18 -3.52 -15.15 -12.63
N PRO A 19 -3.18 -16.37 -12.18
CA PRO A 19 -4.09 -17.51 -12.26
C PRO A 19 -5.43 -17.25 -11.56
N THR A 20 -5.40 -16.56 -10.43
CA THR A 20 -6.60 -16.20 -9.66
C THR A 20 -7.56 -15.34 -10.47
N TYR A 21 -7.06 -14.34 -11.22
CA TYR A 21 -7.90 -13.51 -12.07
C TYR A 21 -8.50 -14.34 -13.21
N GLN A 22 -7.67 -15.13 -13.88
CA GLN A 22 -8.09 -15.95 -15.02
C GLN A 22 -9.15 -17.00 -14.63
N GLU A 23 -9.01 -17.58 -13.43
CA GLU A 23 -9.93 -18.63 -12.97
C GLU A 23 -11.23 -18.08 -12.39
N HIS A 24 -11.17 -16.93 -11.65
CA HIS A 24 -12.30 -16.50 -10.85
C HIS A 24 -12.87 -15.12 -11.25
N PHE A 25 -12.10 -14.30 -11.98
CA PHE A 25 -12.45 -12.91 -12.25
C PHE A 25 -12.37 -12.52 -13.72
N GLN A 26 -12.24 -13.49 -14.64
CA GLN A 26 -12.21 -13.23 -16.08
C GLN A 26 -13.44 -12.43 -16.52
N GLY A 27 -13.23 -11.35 -17.28
CA GLY A 27 -14.30 -10.45 -17.72
C GLY A 27 -14.79 -9.45 -16.68
N LYS A 28 -14.21 -9.45 -15.46
CA LYS A 28 -14.49 -8.42 -14.46
C LYS A 28 -13.52 -7.26 -14.61
N LYS A 29 -13.97 -6.06 -14.21
CA LYS A 29 -13.12 -4.87 -14.14
C LYS A 29 -12.05 -5.02 -13.07
N VAL A 30 -10.87 -4.49 -13.34
CA VAL A 30 -9.82 -4.25 -12.35
C VAL A 30 -10.02 -2.84 -11.81
N VAL A 31 -10.24 -2.71 -10.50
CA VAL A 31 -10.37 -1.41 -9.85
C VAL A 31 -9.12 -1.14 -9.01
N VAL A 32 -8.43 -0.05 -9.33
CA VAL A 32 -7.28 0.42 -8.55
C VAL A 32 -7.71 1.60 -7.71
N VAL A 33 -7.66 1.43 -6.39
CA VAL A 33 -8.02 2.48 -5.43
C VAL A 33 -6.80 3.33 -5.13
N LEU A 34 -6.91 4.63 -5.32
CA LEU A 34 -5.85 5.62 -5.08
C LEU A 34 -6.26 6.55 -3.93
N ASP A 35 -5.31 6.93 -3.10
CA ASP A 35 -5.51 8.04 -2.17
C ASP A 35 -5.54 9.39 -2.92
N ASN A 36 -5.90 10.44 -2.20
CA ASN A 36 -5.97 11.78 -2.78
C ASN A 36 -4.66 12.57 -2.59
N ALA A 37 -3.51 11.89 -2.60
CA ALA A 37 -2.21 12.56 -2.51
C ALA A 37 -1.93 13.40 -3.78
N PRO A 38 -1.32 14.59 -3.66
CA PRO A 38 -0.96 15.43 -4.82
C PRO A 38 -0.08 14.70 -5.85
N ALA A 39 0.71 13.73 -5.40
CA ALA A 39 1.55 12.90 -6.27
C ALA A 39 0.75 12.05 -7.27
N HIS A 40 -0.54 11.80 -7.00
CA HIS A 40 -1.43 11.02 -7.87
C HIS A 40 -2.31 11.88 -8.77
N SER A 41 -2.20 13.22 -8.71
CA SER A 41 -3.09 14.14 -9.44
C SER A 41 -3.06 13.99 -10.97
N GLN A 42 -1.92 13.54 -11.52
CA GLN A 42 -1.73 13.34 -12.97
C GLN A 42 -1.67 11.86 -13.36
N THR A 43 -1.83 10.94 -12.41
CA THR A 43 -1.73 9.50 -12.69
C THR A 43 -2.84 9.05 -13.62
N GLU A 44 -4.06 9.54 -13.43
CA GLU A 44 -5.25 9.19 -14.23
C GLU A 44 -5.07 9.55 -15.71
N ASP A 45 -4.48 10.73 -15.98
CA ASP A 45 -4.27 11.22 -17.35
C ASP A 45 -3.14 10.47 -18.11
N ARG A 46 -2.35 9.67 -17.41
CA ARG A 46 -1.12 9.06 -17.94
C ARG A 46 -1.11 7.54 -17.91
N VAL A 47 -2.07 6.92 -17.23
CA VAL A 47 -2.27 5.47 -17.23
C VAL A 47 -2.78 5.04 -18.62
N VAL A 48 -2.33 3.89 -19.10
CA VAL A 48 -2.84 3.32 -20.34
C VAL A 48 -4.32 3.01 -20.20
N GLU A 49 -5.14 3.50 -21.13
CA GLU A 49 -6.57 3.23 -21.14
C GLU A 49 -6.84 1.76 -21.45
N HIS A 50 -7.58 1.11 -20.56
CA HIS A 50 -8.14 -0.22 -20.76
C HIS A 50 -9.62 -0.18 -20.43
N ASP A 51 -10.45 -0.80 -21.25
CA ASP A 51 -11.93 -0.81 -21.10
C ASP A 51 -12.38 -1.41 -19.76
N ASP A 52 -11.57 -2.25 -19.16
CA ASP A 52 -11.84 -2.95 -17.91
C ASP A 52 -10.92 -2.52 -16.73
N LEU A 53 -10.22 -1.40 -16.87
CA LEU A 53 -9.48 -0.74 -15.77
C LEU A 53 -10.26 0.46 -15.27
N GLU A 54 -10.47 0.53 -13.97
CA GLU A 54 -11.11 1.66 -13.30
C GLU A 54 -10.20 2.21 -12.20
N LEU A 55 -9.92 3.50 -12.24
CA LEU A 55 -9.19 4.19 -11.18
C LEU A 55 -10.20 4.88 -10.25
N LEU A 56 -10.24 4.45 -9.01
CA LEU A 56 -11.10 5.01 -7.97
C LEU A 56 -10.29 5.86 -7.01
N ARG A 57 -10.48 7.16 -7.05
CA ARG A 57 -9.84 8.08 -6.11
C ARG A 57 -10.69 8.24 -4.84
N LEU A 58 -10.07 8.00 -3.69
CA LEU A 58 -10.71 8.25 -2.40
C LEU A 58 -10.92 9.74 -2.16
N GLY A 59 -11.93 10.09 -1.39
CA GLY A 59 -12.17 11.45 -0.95
C GLY A 59 -11.00 12.02 -0.12
N PRO A 60 -10.88 13.34 -0.03
CA PRO A 60 -9.88 13.97 0.85
C PRO A 60 -10.02 13.48 2.29
N TYR A 61 -8.89 13.29 2.97
CA TYR A 61 -8.84 12.91 4.40
C TYR A 61 -9.61 11.62 4.77
N SER A 62 -9.64 10.64 3.86
CA SER A 62 -10.36 9.37 4.06
C SER A 62 -9.45 8.15 4.21
N PRO A 63 -8.40 8.17 5.06
CA PRO A 63 -7.47 7.05 5.21
C PRO A 63 -8.14 5.81 5.80
N MET A 64 -9.26 5.96 6.55
CA MET A 64 -10.00 4.84 7.09
C MET A 64 -10.74 4.03 6.02
N CYS A 65 -10.95 4.61 4.84
CA CYS A 65 -11.52 3.91 3.68
C CYS A 65 -10.43 3.25 2.82
N ASN A 66 -9.15 3.38 3.17
CA ASN A 66 -8.02 2.85 2.42
C ASN A 66 -7.40 1.65 3.15
N PRO A 67 -7.61 0.40 2.66
CA PRO A 67 -7.07 -0.79 3.32
C PRO A 67 -5.55 -0.81 3.46
N ILE A 68 -4.83 -0.14 2.56
CA ILE A 68 -3.36 -0.12 2.57
C ILE A 68 -2.80 0.56 3.82
N GLU A 69 -3.53 1.49 4.43
CA GLU A 69 -3.10 2.17 5.65
C GLU A 69 -3.00 1.19 6.84
N GLY A 70 -3.98 0.32 6.96
CA GLY A 70 -3.95 -0.77 7.94
C GLY A 70 -2.81 -1.76 7.66
N CYS A 71 -2.58 -2.10 6.39
CA CYS A 71 -1.46 -2.95 5.98
C CYS A 71 -0.12 -2.31 6.31
N PHE A 72 0.07 -1.02 6.02
CA PHE A 72 1.28 -0.29 6.39
C PHE A 72 1.50 -0.21 7.90
N SER A 73 0.43 -0.09 8.68
CA SER A 73 0.54 -0.11 10.15
C SER A 73 1.12 -1.44 10.64
N VAL A 74 0.62 -2.57 10.14
CA VAL A 74 1.14 -3.91 10.47
C VAL A 74 2.58 -4.07 10.02
N LEU A 75 2.91 -3.68 8.79
CA LEU A 75 4.26 -3.77 8.24
C LEU A 75 5.25 -2.92 9.04
N LYS A 76 4.90 -1.67 9.33
CA LYS A 76 5.72 -0.77 10.16
C LYS A 76 5.98 -1.34 11.56
N ALA A 77 4.99 -1.97 12.19
CA ALA A 77 5.15 -2.61 13.49
C ALA A 77 6.15 -3.78 13.42
N ARG A 78 6.08 -4.61 12.38
CA ARG A 78 7.03 -5.70 12.15
C ARG A 78 8.45 -5.21 11.89
N ILE A 79 8.60 -4.19 11.03
CA ILE A 79 9.90 -3.58 10.77
C ILE A 79 10.50 -2.99 12.07
N LYS A 80 9.70 -2.29 12.88
CA LYS A 80 10.16 -1.75 14.17
C LYS A 80 10.64 -2.85 15.11
N ALA A 81 9.93 -3.97 15.19
CA ALA A 81 10.32 -5.12 16.01
C ALA A 81 11.64 -5.75 15.51
N ASP A 82 11.80 -5.92 14.20
CA ASP A 82 13.02 -6.44 13.57
C ASP A 82 14.23 -5.50 13.79
N LEU A 83 14.02 -4.20 13.65
CA LEU A 83 15.06 -3.19 13.91
C LEU A 83 15.46 -3.14 15.39
N ALA A 84 14.56 -3.42 16.32
CA ALA A 84 14.91 -3.50 17.74
C ALA A 84 15.91 -4.63 18.02
N LEU A 85 15.83 -5.74 17.30
CA LEU A 85 16.82 -6.84 17.36
C LEU A 85 18.16 -6.46 16.73
N SER A 86 18.18 -5.51 15.80
CA SER A 86 19.39 -5.02 15.12
C SER A 86 19.95 -3.74 15.76
N ARG A 87 19.58 -3.44 17.01
CA ARG A 87 19.92 -2.16 17.66
C ARG A 87 21.43 -1.91 17.72
N GLU A 88 22.23 -2.92 18.03
CA GLU A 88 23.69 -2.80 18.09
C GLU A 88 24.27 -2.37 16.74
N GLU A 89 23.81 -2.96 15.66
CA GLU A 89 24.21 -2.60 14.30
C GLU A 89 23.76 -1.19 13.91
N LEU A 90 22.57 -0.76 14.35
CA LEU A 90 22.05 0.59 14.09
C LEU A 90 22.86 1.70 14.77
N VAL A 91 23.41 1.43 15.96
CA VAL A 91 24.18 2.38 16.76
C VAL A 91 25.70 2.25 16.57
N ALA A 92 26.14 1.21 15.84
CA ALA A 92 27.54 0.97 15.57
C ALA A 92 28.21 2.21 14.96
N ALA A 93 29.41 2.52 15.43
CA ALA A 93 30.20 3.65 14.92
C ALA A 93 30.51 3.44 13.42
N ARG A 94 30.29 4.47 12.64
CA ARG A 94 30.57 4.50 11.20
C ARG A 94 31.34 5.77 10.84
N PRO A 95 32.16 5.76 9.79
CA PRO A 95 32.82 6.95 9.27
C PRO A 95 31.81 8.08 9.00
N ARG A 96 32.30 9.31 9.17
CA ARG A 96 31.48 10.51 8.91
C ARG A 96 30.99 10.49 7.47
N GLY A 97 29.67 10.67 7.27
CA GLY A 97 29.03 10.62 5.94
C GLY A 97 28.43 9.25 5.56
N GLN A 98 28.80 8.15 6.21
CA GLN A 98 28.27 6.80 5.92
C GLN A 98 27.15 6.36 6.88
N ILE A 99 26.80 7.18 7.87
CA ILE A 99 25.80 6.82 8.90
C ILE A 99 24.41 6.66 8.28
N ALA A 100 24.01 7.61 7.43
CA ALA A 100 22.70 7.58 6.78
C ALA A 100 22.56 6.36 5.84
N GLU A 101 23.56 6.15 4.99
CA GLU A 101 23.58 5.01 4.05
C GLU A 101 23.55 3.67 4.81
N GLY A 102 24.38 3.51 5.84
CA GLY A 102 24.39 2.31 6.65
C GLY A 102 23.06 2.03 7.35
N ARG A 103 22.37 3.07 7.84
CA ARG A 103 21.03 2.93 8.43
C ARG A 103 19.98 2.58 7.39
N MET A 104 20.05 3.16 6.17
CA MET A 104 19.15 2.83 5.08
C MET A 104 19.30 1.37 4.64
N LEU A 105 20.51 0.84 4.54
CA LEU A 105 20.75 -0.57 4.23
C LEU A 105 20.14 -1.51 5.29
N ILE A 106 20.25 -1.16 6.57
CA ILE A 106 19.61 -1.95 7.65
C ILE A 106 18.09 -1.91 7.53
N LEU A 107 17.53 -0.72 7.29
CA LEU A 107 16.08 -0.54 7.10
C LEU A 107 15.56 -1.32 5.89
N GLU A 108 16.26 -1.25 4.77
CA GLU A 108 15.91 -1.98 3.54
C GLU A 108 15.94 -3.50 3.78
N ARG A 109 16.96 -4.00 4.47
CA ARG A 109 17.07 -5.41 4.84
C ARG A 109 15.93 -5.84 5.76
N ALA A 110 15.59 -5.02 6.77
CA ALA A 110 14.46 -5.26 7.64
C ALA A 110 13.12 -5.28 6.88
N ALA A 111 12.91 -4.32 5.97
CA ALA A 111 11.73 -4.27 5.12
C ALA A 111 11.60 -5.52 4.25
N LYS A 112 12.67 -5.94 3.59
CA LYS A 112 12.70 -7.17 2.78
C LYS A 112 12.35 -8.43 3.57
N ARG A 113 12.82 -8.53 4.83
CA ARG A 113 12.47 -9.65 5.71
C ARG A 113 11.01 -9.61 6.15
N CYS A 114 10.49 -8.42 6.43
CA CYS A 114 9.16 -8.25 6.99
C CYS A 114 8.04 -8.25 5.97
N ILE A 115 8.32 -8.00 4.69
CA ILE A 115 7.28 -7.87 3.65
C ILE A 115 6.41 -9.14 3.52
N SER A 116 6.96 -10.31 3.81
CA SER A 116 6.22 -11.58 3.80
C SER A 116 5.06 -11.66 4.80
N CYS A 117 5.00 -10.73 5.78
CA CYS A 117 3.85 -10.65 6.67
C CYS A 117 2.60 -10.07 5.98
N MET A 118 2.76 -9.51 4.77
CA MET A 118 1.66 -8.99 3.93
C MET A 118 1.16 -10.09 3.00
N ASP A 119 0.60 -11.15 3.58
CA ASP A 119 -0.15 -12.16 2.84
C ASP A 119 -1.62 -11.72 2.66
N LEU A 120 -2.44 -12.57 2.03
CA LEU A 120 -3.86 -12.28 1.78
C LEU A 120 -4.69 -12.13 3.07
N ARG A 121 -4.26 -12.67 4.20
CA ARG A 121 -5.05 -12.62 5.45
C ARG A 121 -5.13 -11.21 6.03
N PRO A 122 -3.99 -10.50 6.34
CA PRO A 122 -4.06 -9.12 6.79
C PRO A 122 -4.66 -8.22 5.73
N VAL A 123 -4.41 -8.43 4.43
CA VAL A 123 -4.99 -7.60 3.36
C VAL A 123 -6.51 -7.72 3.37
N ASN A 124 -7.07 -8.93 3.38
CA ASN A 124 -8.50 -9.15 3.43
C ASN A 124 -9.13 -8.62 4.73
N LYS A 125 -8.44 -8.79 5.87
CA LYS A 125 -8.89 -8.23 7.15
C LYS A 125 -9.00 -6.71 7.10
N MET A 126 -8.01 -6.02 6.51
CA MET A 126 -8.04 -4.57 6.37
C MET A 126 -9.10 -4.11 5.37
N ALA A 127 -9.30 -4.82 4.26
CA ALA A 127 -10.37 -4.56 3.31
C ALA A 127 -11.76 -4.66 3.97
N LEU A 128 -12.00 -5.71 4.75
CA LEU A 128 -13.25 -5.88 5.51
C LEU A 128 -13.43 -4.79 6.57
N HIS A 129 -12.35 -4.40 7.25
CA HIS A 129 -12.41 -3.30 8.22
C HIS A 129 -12.82 -1.97 7.57
N CYS A 130 -12.30 -1.67 6.39
CA CYS A 130 -12.66 -0.47 5.65
C CYS A 130 -14.13 -0.45 5.19
N GLN A 131 -14.79 -1.59 5.01
CA GLN A 131 -16.21 -1.64 4.65
C GLN A 131 -17.09 -0.93 5.69
N HIS A 132 -16.76 -1.02 6.97
CA HIS A 132 -17.49 -0.32 8.02
C HIS A 132 -17.34 1.20 7.89
N ALA A 133 -16.13 1.67 7.59
CA ALA A 133 -15.88 3.10 7.37
C ALA A 133 -16.58 3.61 6.10
N VAL A 134 -16.54 2.85 5.01
CA VAL A 134 -17.26 3.19 3.77
C VAL A 134 -18.76 3.26 4.03
N ALA A 135 -19.35 2.26 4.72
CA ALA A 135 -20.77 2.25 5.03
C ALA A 135 -21.17 3.41 5.96
N ALA A 136 -20.31 3.82 6.89
CA ALA A 136 -20.56 5.00 7.73
C ALA A 136 -20.49 6.29 6.89
N ALA A 137 -19.53 6.39 5.97
CA ALA A 137 -19.42 7.53 5.05
C ALA A 137 -20.65 7.65 4.14
N GLU A 138 -21.14 6.54 3.59
CA GLU A 138 -22.38 6.52 2.78
C GLU A 138 -23.61 7.01 3.55
N ARG A 139 -23.65 6.73 4.86
CA ARG A 139 -24.73 7.22 5.74
C ARG A 139 -24.48 8.61 6.31
N MET A 140 -23.36 9.25 5.95
CA MET A 140 -22.92 10.54 6.52
C MET A 140 -22.82 10.54 8.06
N GLU A 141 -22.39 9.43 8.63
CA GLU A 141 -22.17 9.28 10.07
C GLU A 141 -20.77 9.79 10.45
N ASP A 142 -20.66 10.39 11.64
CA ASP A 142 -19.37 10.79 12.19
C ASP A 142 -18.49 9.56 12.45
N MET A 143 -17.30 9.56 11.89
CA MET A 143 -16.32 8.49 12.09
C MET A 143 -15.30 8.89 13.13
N GLN A 144 -15.16 8.07 14.19
CA GLN A 144 -14.10 8.26 15.19
C GLN A 144 -12.75 7.81 14.63
N TYR A 145 -11.77 8.71 14.70
CA TYR A 145 -10.41 8.44 14.24
C TYR A 145 -9.61 7.83 15.41
N GLY A 146 -9.06 6.63 15.23
CA GLY A 146 -7.99 6.13 16.09
C GLY A 146 -8.44 5.53 17.44
N THR A 147 -9.43 4.66 17.46
CA THR A 147 -9.65 3.72 18.59
C THR A 147 -8.93 2.40 18.35
#